data_2c83bc8ddb1fa0bc8c04889aaa48552d
#
_entry.id   2c83bc8ddb1fa0bc8c04889aaa48552d
#
_cell.length_a   1.000
_cell.length_b   1.000
_cell.length_c   1.000
_cell.angle_alpha   90.00
_cell.angle_beta   90.00
_cell.angle_gamma   90.00
#
_symmetry.space_group_name_H-M   'P 1'
#
loop_
_entity.id
_entity.type
_entity.pdbx_description
1 polymer ?
#
loop_
_entity_poly.entity_id
_entity_poly.type
_entity_poly.pdbx_seq_one_letter_code
_entity_poly.pdbx_strand_id
1 'polypeptide(L)'
;MSMVDTVRAQMMQAMKDKDKDRKEALSAMLTVLKNAEIDKREPLSDDESFAVLKKELKQLKETLDTCPADRTEIREATEKRMKIFQEFVPADMDEAQIRKVIGEVLAKLSIAAPTAKDKGTIMKNLMPLVKGKADGKLVNEVLQSMMQ
;
A
#
# COMPACT_ATOMS: atom_id res chain seq x y z
N MET A 1 -8.66 13.96 11.43
CA MET A 1 -7.48 14.57 10.78
C MET A 1 -7.17 13.77 9.53
N SER A 2 -7.03 14.44 8.39
CA SER A 2 -6.74 13.76 7.13
C SER A 2 -5.27 13.34 7.05
N MET A 3 -4.96 12.43 6.13
CA MET A 3 -3.57 12.02 5.89
C MET A 3 -2.72 13.23 5.49
N VAL A 4 -3.25 14.12 4.67
CA VAL A 4 -2.55 15.36 4.27
C VAL A 4 -2.19 16.20 5.49
N ASP A 5 -3.12 16.36 6.42
CA ASP A 5 -2.87 17.12 7.65
C ASP A 5 -1.81 16.47 8.52
N THR A 6 -1.86 15.14 8.64
CA THR A 6 -0.88 14.37 9.41
C THR A 6 0.51 14.52 8.81
N VAL A 7 0.64 14.35 7.49
CA VAL A 7 1.92 14.46 6.78
C VAL A 7 2.47 15.90 6.92
N ARG A 8 1.62 16.89 6.79
CA ARG A 8 2.03 18.30 6.95
C ARG A 8 2.58 18.56 8.34
N ALA A 9 1.90 18.09 9.38
CA ALA A 9 2.35 18.24 10.76
C ALA A 9 3.70 17.55 10.99
N GLN A 10 3.88 16.35 10.47
CA GLN A 10 5.14 15.61 10.56
C GLN A 10 6.26 16.33 9.81
N MET A 11 5.96 16.91 8.65
CA MET A 11 6.93 17.67 7.87
C MET A 11 7.39 18.91 8.65
N MET A 12 6.48 19.62 9.29
CA MET A 12 6.83 20.77 10.13
C MET A 12 7.70 20.34 11.30
N GLN A 13 7.41 19.20 11.91
CA GLN A 13 8.23 18.66 13.00
C GLN A 13 9.64 18.30 12.50
N ALA A 14 9.75 17.70 11.32
CA ALA A 14 11.05 17.40 10.72
C ALA A 14 11.87 18.66 10.45
N MET A 15 11.20 19.74 10.06
CA MET A 15 11.86 21.05 9.89
C MET A 15 12.41 21.57 11.22
N LYS A 16 11.64 21.46 12.30
CA LYS A 16 12.09 21.86 13.64
C LYS A 16 13.26 21.02 14.13
N ASP A 17 13.22 19.73 13.82
CA ASP A 17 14.27 18.76 14.20
C ASP A 17 15.50 18.86 13.30
N LYS A 18 15.45 19.66 12.25
CA LYS A 18 16.50 19.79 11.23
C LYS A 18 16.81 18.47 10.55
N ASP A 19 15.83 17.61 10.42
CA ASP A 19 15.95 16.32 9.74
C ASP A 19 15.59 16.52 8.26
N LYS A 20 16.61 16.81 7.47
CA LYS A 20 16.47 17.15 6.06
C LYS A 20 15.90 15.99 5.25
N ASP A 21 16.40 14.78 5.46
CA ASP A 21 15.97 13.59 4.70
C ASP A 21 14.49 13.29 4.95
N ARG A 22 14.07 13.37 6.21
CA ARG A 22 12.69 13.15 6.59
C ARG A 22 11.78 14.24 6.02
N LYS A 23 12.21 15.50 6.10
CA LYS A 23 11.48 16.63 5.52
C LYS A 23 11.26 16.45 4.02
N GLU A 24 12.29 16.07 3.29
CA GLU A 24 12.21 15.86 1.84
C GLU A 24 11.26 14.71 1.47
N ALA A 25 11.34 13.61 2.20
CA ALA A 25 10.43 12.48 1.99
C ALA A 25 8.98 12.86 2.26
N LEU A 26 8.72 13.57 3.36
CA LEU A 26 7.38 14.01 3.72
C LEU A 26 6.84 15.05 2.74
N SER A 27 7.70 15.93 2.24
CA SER A 27 7.34 16.91 1.20
C SER A 27 6.93 16.21 -0.09
N ALA A 28 7.66 15.17 -0.51
CA ALA A 28 7.31 14.37 -1.68
C ALA A 28 5.97 13.65 -1.47
N MET A 29 5.78 13.09 -0.29
CA MET A 29 4.51 12.43 0.07
C MET A 29 3.34 13.40 0.01
N LEU A 30 3.50 14.59 0.57
CA LEU A 30 2.47 15.62 0.56
C LEU A 30 2.11 16.04 -0.87
N THR A 31 3.10 16.19 -1.74
CA THR A 31 2.90 16.54 -3.14
C THR A 31 2.08 15.48 -3.86
N VAL A 32 2.42 14.20 -3.67
CA VAL A 32 1.70 13.08 -4.29
C VAL A 32 0.24 13.06 -3.83
N LEU A 33 0.01 13.23 -2.52
CA LEU A 33 -1.33 13.23 -1.96
C LEU A 33 -2.16 14.43 -2.47
N LYS A 34 -1.57 15.61 -2.51
CA LYS A 34 -2.26 16.81 -3.01
C LYS A 34 -2.58 16.70 -4.49
N ASN A 35 -1.68 16.16 -5.30
CA ASN A 35 -1.94 15.94 -6.71
C ASN A 35 -3.12 14.98 -6.91
N ALA A 36 -3.20 13.93 -6.10
CA ALA A 36 -4.32 12.99 -6.14
C ALA A 36 -5.65 13.67 -5.75
N GLU A 37 -5.63 14.56 -4.75
CA GLU A 37 -6.82 15.35 -4.38
C GLU A 37 -7.25 16.27 -5.52
N ILE A 38 -6.30 16.91 -6.20
CA ILE A 38 -6.60 17.78 -7.35
C ILE A 38 -7.25 16.97 -8.48
N ASP A 39 -6.72 15.81 -8.79
CA ASP A 39 -7.25 14.94 -9.84
C ASP A 39 -8.64 14.43 -9.49
N LYS A 40 -8.88 14.09 -8.24
CA LYS A 40 -10.18 13.65 -7.76
C LYS A 40 -11.17 14.79 -7.59
N ARG A 41 -10.68 16.00 -7.34
CA ARG A 41 -11.44 17.21 -7.01
C ARG A 41 -12.17 17.14 -5.67
N GLU A 42 -11.69 16.27 -4.80
CA GLU A 42 -12.22 16.07 -3.44
C GLU A 42 -11.07 15.66 -2.51
N PRO A 43 -11.22 15.87 -1.20
CA PRO A 43 -10.26 15.31 -0.24
C PRO A 43 -10.23 13.78 -0.34
N LEU A 44 -9.05 13.21 -0.14
CA LEU A 44 -8.89 11.76 -0.13
C LEU A 44 -9.37 11.16 1.19
N SER A 45 -10.05 10.02 1.13
CA SER A 45 -10.30 9.19 2.30
C SER A 45 -8.99 8.56 2.76
N ASP A 46 -8.96 8.00 3.97
CA ASP A 46 -7.77 7.31 4.47
C ASP A 46 -7.37 6.15 3.56
N ASP A 47 -8.33 5.34 3.12
CA ASP A 47 -8.07 4.22 2.21
C ASP A 47 -7.51 4.69 0.87
N GLU A 48 -8.05 5.78 0.32
CA GLU A 48 -7.54 6.35 -0.92
C GLU A 48 -6.13 6.90 -0.75
N SER A 49 -5.85 7.54 0.39
CA SER A 49 -4.51 8.02 0.74
C SER A 49 -3.52 6.86 0.83
N PHE A 50 -3.89 5.77 1.47
CA PHE A 50 -3.05 4.57 1.55
C PHE A 50 -2.76 3.99 0.17
N ALA A 51 -3.76 3.95 -0.71
CA ALA A 51 -3.58 3.46 -2.08
C ALA A 51 -2.58 4.31 -2.86
N VAL A 52 -2.66 5.63 -2.73
CA VAL A 52 -1.72 6.56 -3.37
C VAL A 52 -0.29 6.32 -2.85
N LEU A 53 -0.13 6.21 -1.53
CA LEU A 53 1.19 5.98 -0.92
C LEU A 53 1.75 4.60 -1.28
N LYS A 54 0.93 3.57 -1.36
CA LYS A 54 1.37 2.24 -1.78
C LYS A 54 1.85 2.22 -3.22
N LYS A 55 1.17 2.95 -4.10
CA LYS A 55 1.60 3.10 -5.49
C LYS A 55 2.97 3.77 -5.57
N GLU A 56 3.17 4.80 -4.77
CA GLU A 56 4.45 5.51 -4.70
C GLU A 56 5.56 4.60 -4.17
N LEU A 57 5.27 3.82 -3.13
CA LEU A 57 6.20 2.82 -2.59
C LEU A 57 6.61 1.80 -3.65
N LYS A 58 5.66 1.35 -4.45
CA LYS A 58 5.95 0.42 -5.55
C LYS A 58 6.90 1.05 -6.56
N GLN A 59 6.68 2.31 -6.91
CA GLN A 59 7.57 3.05 -7.82
C GLN A 59 8.97 3.21 -7.23
N LEU A 60 9.06 3.51 -5.94
CA LEU A 60 10.36 3.61 -5.25
C LEU A 60 11.09 2.26 -5.25
N LYS A 61 10.38 1.17 -5.05
CA LYS A 61 10.94 -0.17 -5.11
C LYS A 61 11.46 -0.50 -6.51
N GLU A 62 10.70 -0.15 -7.53
CA GLU A 62 11.11 -0.34 -8.93
C GLU A 62 12.37 0.47 -9.23
N THR A 63 12.44 1.72 -8.75
CA THR A 63 13.64 2.55 -8.87
C THR A 63 14.84 1.89 -8.21
N LEU A 64 14.65 1.34 -7.01
CA LEU A 64 15.71 0.65 -6.29
C LEU A 64 16.19 -0.61 -7.03
N ASP A 65 15.25 -1.39 -7.54
CA ASP A 65 15.55 -2.65 -8.25
C ASP A 65 16.30 -2.40 -9.57
N THR A 66 16.05 -1.26 -10.23
CA THR A 66 16.68 -0.90 -11.50
C THR A 66 17.93 -0.03 -11.32
N CYS A 67 18.19 0.44 -10.10
CA CYS A 67 19.35 1.29 -9.81
C CYS A 67 20.63 0.46 -9.84
N PRO A 68 21.69 0.94 -10.53
CA PRO A 68 22.99 0.25 -10.53
C PRO A 68 23.56 0.10 -9.11
N ALA A 69 24.18 -1.04 -8.85
CA ALA A 69 24.71 -1.36 -7.52
C ALA A 69 25.80 -0.40 -7.04
N ASP A 70 26.50 0.26 -7.97
CA ASP A 70 27.54 1.24 -7.67
C ASP A 70 26.99 2.63 -7.29
N ARG A 71 25.69 2.86 -7.51
CA ARG A 71 25.02 4.12 -7.15
C ARG A 71 24.48 4.07 -5.73
N THR A 72 25.39 3.92 -4.75
CA THR A 72 25.03 3.72 -3.34
C THR A 72 24.25 4.90 -2.74
N GLU A 73 24.57 6.13 -3.11
CA GLU A 73 23.88 7.32 -2.59
C GLU A 73 22.40 7.33 -2.98
N ILE A 74 22.11 7.01 -4.25
CA ILE A 74 20.73 6.95 -4.75
C ILE A 74 19.96 5.81 -4.06
N ARG A 75 20.62 4.65 -3.91
CA ARG A 75 20.03 3.49 -3.26
C ARG A 75 19.69 3.77 -1.80
N GLU A 76 20.61 4.36 -1.06
CA GLU A 76 20.40 4.73 0.35
C GLU A 76 19.29 5.75 0.51
N ALA A 77 19.28 6.79 -0.34
CA ALA A 77 18.23 7.81 -0.30
C ALA A 77 16.86 7.21 -0.60
N THR A 78 16.77 6.31 -1.58
CA THR A 78 15.53 5.62 -1.94
C THR A 78 15.05 4.74 -0.81
N GLU A 79 15.93 3.97 -0.19
CA GLU A 79 15.61 3.10 0.95
C GLU A 79 15.10 3.89 2.14
N LYS A 80 15.73 5.02 2.47
CA LYS A 80 15.28 5.89 3.55
C LYS A 80 13.89 6.44 3.26
N ARG A 81 13.64 6.89 2.04
CA ARG A 81 12.34 7.40 1.62
C ARG A 81 11.27 6.33 1.74
N MET A 82 11.56 5.11 1.30
CA MET A 82 10.63 3.97 1.43
C MET A 82 10.28 3.70 2.89
N LYS A 83 11.26 3.71 3.77
CA LYS A 83 11.01 3.49 5.21
C LYS A 83 10.08 4.55 5.79
N ILE A 84 10.28 5.81 5.43
CA ILE A 84 9.43 6.91 5.90
C ILE A 84 8.00 6.75 5.37
N PHE A 85 7.84 6.42 4.08
CA PHE A 85 6.52 6.17 3.51
C PHE A 85 5.81 5.00 4.20
N GLN A 86 6.55 3.95 4.55
CA GLN A 86 6.00 2.77 5.24
C GLN A 86 5.46 3.09 6.64
N GLU A 87 5.94 4.15 7.27
CA GLU A 87 5.41 4.60 8.57
C GLU A 87 3.95 5.04 8.48
N PHE A 88 3.51 5.50 7.31
CA PHE A 88 2.16 6.04 7.09
C PHE A 88 1.20 5.05 6.45
N VAL A 89 1.69 3.90 6.01
CA VAL A 89 0.90 2.90 5.30
C VAL A 89 0.82 1.64 6.16
N PRO A 90 -0.38 1.07 6.37
CA PRO A 90 -0.50 -0.20 7.08
C PRO A 90 0.30 -1.28 6.36
N ALA A 91 0.88 -2.19 7.12
CA ALA A 91 1.56 -3.35 6.55
C ALA A 91 0.58 -4.17 5.72
N ASP A 92 1.02 -4.68 4.57
CA ASP A 92 0.21 -5.57 3.76
C ASP A 92 -0.08 -6.87 4.53
N MET A 93 -1.23 -7.46 4.23
CA MET A 93 -1.59 -8.75 4.81
C MET A 93 -0.60 -9.82 4.38
N ASP A 94 -0.19 -10.67 5.33
CA ASP A 94 0.61 -11.84 5.04
C ASP A 94 -0.28 -12.98 4.52
N GLU A 95 0.34 -14.10 4.14
CA GLU A 95 -0.37 -15.26 3.62
C GLU A 95 -1.42 -15.79 4.60
N ALA A 96 -1.09 -15.85 5.89
CA ALA A 96 -2.01 -16.36 6.92
C ALA A 96 -3.24 -15.47 7.05
N GLN A 97 -3.06 -14.16 7.04
CA GLN A 97 -4.15 -13.19 7.11
C GLN A 97 -5.05 -13.27 5.88
N ILE A 98 -4.46 -13.40 4.71
CA ILE A 98 -5.20 -13.56 3.45
C ILE A 98 -6.02 -14.85 3.47
N ARG A 99 -5.44 -15.96 3.91
CA ARG A 99 -6.16 -17.25 4.04
C ARG A 99 -7.36 -17.12 4.96
N LYS A 100 -7.20 -16.42 6.08
CA LYS A 100 -8.27 -16.19 7.03
C LYS A 100 -9.43 -15.42 6.40
N VAL A 101 -9.12 -14.34 5.67
CA VAL A 101 -10.12 -13.52 4.97
C VAL A 101 -10.83 -14.33 3.90
N ILE A 102 -10.09 -15.11 3.12
CA ILE A 102 -10.69 -16.00 2.11
C ILE A 102 -11.62 -17.02 2.77
N GLY A 103 -11.18 -17.62 3.88
CA GLY A 103 -12.01 -18.55 4.65
C GLY A 103 -13.32 -17.93 5.11
N GLU A 104 -13.29 -16.70 5.57
CA GLU A 104 -14.49 -15.94 5.97
C GLU A 104 -15.43 -15.71 4.79
N VAL A 105 -14.88 -15.37 3.62
CA VAL A 105 -15.67 -15.19 2.39
C VAL A 105 -16.31 -16.51 1.97
N LEU A 106 -15.55 -17.60 2.00
CA LEU A 106 -16.07 -18.94 1.67
C LEU A 106 -17.21 -19.35 2.60
N ALA A 107 -17.05 -19.11 3.90
CA ALA A 107 -18.10 -19.38 4.88
C ALA A 107 -19.36 -18.55 4.62
N LYS A 108 -19.18 -17.27 4.29
CA LYS A 108 -20.30 -16.37 3.97
C LYS A 108 -21.05 -16.82 2.73
N LEU A 109 -20.34 -17.36 1.73
CA LEU A 109 -20.93 -17.85 0.48
C LEU A 109 -21.37 -19.32 0.57
N SER A 110 -21.15 -19.95 1.72
CA SER A 110 -21.45 -21.38 1.93
C SER A 110 -20.71 -22.30 0.96
N ILE A 111 -19.48 -21.95 0.61
CA ILE A 111 -18.63 -22.75 -0.28
C ILE A 111 -17.67 -23.57 0.58
N ALA A 112 -17.83 -24.88 0.59
CA ALA A 112 -16.98 -25.78 1.37
C ALA A 112 -15.68 -26.12 0.62
N ALA A 113 -15.76 -26.31 -0.71
CA ALA A 113 -14.63 -26.66 -1.56
C ALA A 113 -14.64 -25.75 -2.79
N PRO A 114 -13.84 -24.68 -2.78
CA PRO A 114 -13.84 -23.72 -3.90
C PRO A 114 -13.25 -24.36 -5.17
N THR A 115 -13.87 -24.06 -6.30
CA THR A 115 -13.43 -24.52 -7.62
C THR A 115 -13.19 -23.30 -8.52
N ALA A 116 -12.61 -23.55 -9.71
CA ALA A 116 -12.38 -22.49 -10.68
C ALA A 116 -13.65 -21.75 -11.09
N LYS A 117 -14.80 -22.41 -11.03
CA LYS A 117 -16.10 -21.80 -11.32
C LYS A 117 -16.51 -20.77 -10.24
N ASP A 118 -16.08 -20.99 -9.02
CA ASP A 118 -16.41 -20.13 -7.88
C ASP A 118 -15.49 -18.92 -7.79
N LYS A 119 -14.36 -18.95 -8.51
CA LYS A 119 -13.32 -17.91 -8.42
C LYS A 119 -13.87 -16.50 -8.64
N GLY A 120 -14.69 -16.31 -9.65
CA GLY A 120 -15.27 -15.00 -9.96
C GLY A 120 -16.14 -14.47 -8.81
N THR A 121 -16.99 -15.32 -8.24
CA THR A 121 -17.85 -14.96 -7.11
C THR A 121 -17.03 -14.69 -5.86
N ILE A 122 -16.04 -15.54 -5.59
CA ILE A 122 -15.13 -15.37 -4.44
C ILE A 122 -14.38 -14.05 -4.56
N MET A 123 -13.77 -13.78 -5.72
CA MET A 123 -13.02 -12.53 -5.95
C MET A 123 -13.91 -11.30 -5.81
N LYS A 124 -15.14 -11.35 -6.31
CA LYS A 124 -16.08 -10.24 -6.19
C LYS A 124 -16.35 -9.87 -4.73
N ASN A 125 -16.44 -10.85 -3.85
CA ASN A 125 -16.68 -10.63 -2.42
C ASN A 125 -15.39 -10.37 -1.65
N LEU A 126 -14.27 -10.89 -2.14
CA LEU A 126 -12.95 -10.76 -1.50
C LEU A 126 -12.30 -9.40 -1.76
N MET A 127 -12.41 -8.90 -2.98
CA MET A 127 -11.72 -7.65 -3.38
C MET A 127 -11.98 -6.46 -2.45
N PRO A 128 -13.25 -6.18 -2.02
CA PRO A 128 -13.48 -5.07 -1.11
C PRO A 128 -12.77 -5.22 0.23
N LEU A 129 -12.47 -6.45 0.65
CA LEU A 129 -11.82 -6.74 1.93
C LEU A 129 -10.30 -6.63 1.86
N VAL A 130 -9.71 -6.86 0.69
CA VAL A 130 -8.24 -6.90 0.51
C VAL A 130 -7.71 -5.75 -0.34
N LYS A 131 -8.55 -5.04 -1.06
CA LYS A 131 -8.14 -3.93 -1.92
C LYS A 131 -7.42 -2.87 -1.10
N GLY A 132 -6.18 -2.54 -1.49
CA GLY A 132 -5.34 -1.60 -0.76
C GLY A 132 -4.75 -2.15 0.53
N LYS A 133 -5.06 -3.40 0.93
CA LYS A 133 -4.58 -4.02 2.17
C LYS A 133 -3.70 -5.23 1.92
N ALA A 134 -3.71 -5.77 0.71
CA ALA A 134 -2.90 -6.93 0.34
C ALA A 134 -2.46 -6.82 -1.11
N ASP A 135 -1.33 -7.47 -1.44
CA ASP A 135 -0.86 -7.56 -2.83
C ASP A 135 -1.81 -8.48 -3.62
N GLY A 136 -2.37 -7.97 -4.71
CA GLY A 136 -3.29 -8.74 -5.55
C GLY A 136 -2.71 -10.04 -6.07
N LYS A 137 -1.42 -10.06 -6.39
CA LYS A 137 -0.73 -11.27 -6.84
C LYS A 137 -0.72 -12.33 -5.73
N LEU A 138 -0.36 -11.94 -4.51
CA LEU A 138 -0.34 -12.85 -3.36
C LEU A 138 -1.74 -13.36 -3.04
N VAL A 139 -2.75 -12.49 -3.07
CA VAL A 139 -4.15 -12.89 -2.87
C VAL A 139 -4.55 -13.96 -3.87
N ASN A 140 -4.22 -13.77 -5.15
CA ASN A 140 -4.54 -14.73 -6.20
C ASN A 140 -3.82 -16.06 -5.99
N GLU A 141 -2.55 -16.03 -5.62
CA GLU A 141 -1.76 -17.24 -5.34
C GLU A 141 -2.33 -18.01 -4.16
N VAL A 142 -2.70 -17.32 -3.07
CA VAL A 142 -3.29 -17.95 -1.90
C VAL A 142 -4.65 -18.56 -2.24
N LEU A 143 -5.48 -17.84 -2.98
CA LEU A 143 -6.79 -18.34 -3.39
C LEU A 143 -6.63 -19.60 -4.25
N GLN A 144 -5.72 -19.60 -5.21
CA GLN A 144 -5.46 -20.78 -6.05
C GLN A 144 -4.99 -21.97 -5.22
N SER A 145 -4.17 -21.74 -4.20
CA SER A 145 -3.71 -22.83 -3.32
C SER A 145 -4.83 -23.45 -2.50
N MET A 146 -5.92 -22.71 -2.28
CA MET A 146 -7.09 -23.17 -1.53
C MET A 146 -8.15 -23.80 -2.44
N MET A 147 -8.07 -23.60 -3.76
CA MET A 147 -8.99 -24.16 -4.74
C MET A 147 -8.57 -25.57 -5.13
N GLN A 148 -9.56 -26.38 -5.47
CA GLN A 148 -9.35 -27.72 -5.98
C GLN A 148 -9.36 -27.76 -7.51
#